data_a0ee501a425faea1067dc93325914914
#
_entry.id   a0ee501a425faea1067dc93325914914
#
_cell.length_a   1.000
_cell.length_b   1.000
_cell.length_c   1.000
_cell.angle_alpha   90.00
_cell.angle_beta   90.00
_cell.angle_gamma   90.00
#
_symmetry.space_group_name_H-M   'P 1'
#
loop_
_entity.id
_entity.type
_entity.pdbx_description
1 polymer ?
#
loop_
_entity_poly.entity_id
_entity_poly.type
_entity_poly.pdbx_seq_one_letter_code
_entity_poly.pdbx_strand_id
1 'polypeptide(L)'
;MQTFQDTETGQYWQFDDDVLVTGQDGARYFNAPHGAALDVPLTLVPAELPPPAEPEPYVPQIVSRFQGREAMHQTLHGDGTLFDAAEAVLAQSETPAMYRRAWEDLQEFRRDSEMLAAIATVLDLSDTQIDALFILAASIKA
;
A
#
# COMPACT_ATOMS: atom_id res chain seq x y z
N MET A 1 0.37 8.69 -29.27
CA MET A 1 1.52 9.32 -28.59
C MET A 1 2.72 8.40 -28.69
N GLN A 2 3.87 8.93 -29.01
CA GLN A 2 5.12 8.16 -29.17
C GLN A 2 5.87 8.18 -27.83
N THR A 3 6.35 7.02 -27.37
CA THR A 3 7.06 6.88 -26.09
C THR A 3 8.48 6.39 -26.34
N PHE A 4 9.42 7.04 -25.67
CA PHE A 4 10.85 6.71 -25.73
C PHE A 4 11.41 6.68 -24.32
N GLN A 5 12.49 5.94 -24.15
CA GLN A 5 13.25 5.91 -22.91
C GLN A 5 14.69 6.35 -23.17
N ASP A 6 15.21 7.22 -22.32
CA ASP A 6 16.61 7.59 -22.33
C ASP A 6 17.43 6.45 -21.73
N THR A 7 18.36 5.90 -22.52
CA THR A 7 19.20 4.77 -22.07
C THR A 7 20.27 5.19 -21.06
N GLU A 8 20.58 6.47 -20.94
CA GLU A 8 21.56 6.96 -19.96
C GLU A 8 20.93 7.26 -18.61
N THR A 9 19.73 7.85 -18.59
CA THR A 9 19.07 8.27 -17.35
C THR A 9 17.91 7.36 -16.93
N GLY A 10 17.39 6.53 -17.84
CA GLY A 10 16.18 5.74 -17.62
C GLY A 10 14.89 6.52 -17.68
N GLN A 11 14.94 7.82 -17.95
CA GLN A 11 13.76 8.69 -18.00
C GLN A 11 12.93 8.41 -19.25
N TYR A 12 11.59 8.43 -19.10
CA TYR A 12 10.64 8.29 -20.20
C TYR A 12 10.28 9.64 -20.79
N TRP A 13 10.16 9.68 -22.12
CA TRP A 13 9.78 10.85 -22.89
C TRP A 13 8.58 10.51 -23.76
N GLN A 14 7.63 11.41 -23.86
CA GLN A 14 6.46 11.26 -24.72
C GLN A 14 6.36 12.43 -25.69
N PHE A 15 6.04 12.12 -26.92
CA PHE A 15 5.85 13.10 -27.99
C PHE A 15 4.52 12.86 -28.69
N ASP A 16 3.95 13.91 -29.25
CA ASP A 16 2.76 13.79 -30.09
C ASP A 16 3.07 12.98 -31.35
N ASP A 17 2.06 12.35 -31.92
CA ASP A 17 2.21 11.50 -33.11
C ASP A 17 2.69 12.25 -34.34
N ASP A 18 2.53 13.59 -34.38
CA ASP A 18 2.96 14.45 -35.47
C ASP A 18 4.43 14.88 -35.37
N VAL A 19 5.13 14.53 -34.28
CA VAL A 19 6.57 14.76 -34.17
C VAL A 19 7.31 13.78 -35.08
N LEU A 20 8.17 14.31 -35.95
CA LEU A 20 8.95 13.53 -36.88
C LEU A 20 10.21 12.98 -36.16
N VAL A 21 10.40 11.67 -36.23
CA VAL A 21 11.58 11.00 -35.68
C VAL A 21 12.42 10.48 -36.82
N THR A 22 13.67 10.97 -36.91
CA THR A 22 14.62 10.55 -37.94
C THR A 22 15.85 9.95 -37.28
N GLY A 23 16.39 8.86 -37.84
CA GLY A 23 17.62 8.23 -37.35
C GLY A 23 18.78 8.48 -38.30
N GLN A 24 19.93 8.87 -37.72
CA GLN A 24 21.17 9.04 -38.47
C GLN A 24 22.35 8.66 -37.57
N ASP A 25 23.24 7.79 -38.04
CA ASP A 25 24.43 7.37 -37.30
C ASP A 25 24.18 6.83 -35.88
N GLY A 26 23.04 6.12 -35.69
CA GLY A 26 22.67 5.57 -34.38
C GLY A 26 22.00 6.56 -33.43
N ALA A 27 21.90 7.83 -33.80
CA ALA A 27 21.18 8.86 -33.04
C ALA A 27 19.79 9.09 -33.62
N ARG A 28 18.85 9.49 -32.76
CA ARG A 28 17.50 9.88 -33.17
C ARG A 28 17.32 11.37 -33.01
N TYR A 29 16.75 11.99 -34.03
CA TYR A 29 16.46 13.41 -34.06
C TYR A 29 14.94 13.59 -34.08
N PHE A 30 14.46 14.53 -33.29
CA PHE A 30 13.05 14.82 -33.12
C PHE A 30 12.78 16.21 -33.62
N ASN A 31 11.83 16.32 -34.56
CA ASN A 31 11.45 17.58 -35.15
C ASN A 31 9.95 17.82 -35.01
N ALA A 32 9.58 19.05 -34.65
CA ALA A 32 8.18 19.47 -34.62
C ALA A 32 7.59 19.44 -36.02
N PRO A 33 6.25 19.38 -36.17
CA PRO A 33 5.60 19.35 -37.49
C PRO A 33 5.98 20.51 -38.41
N HIS A 34 6.35 21.67 -37.85
CA HIS A 34 6.80 22.85 -38.61
C HIS A 34 8.31 22.84 -38.90
N GLY A 35 9.01 21.74 -38.61
CA GLY A 35 10.42 21.55 -38.95
C GLY A 35 11.43 21.99 -37.90
N ALA A 36 11.02 22.57 -36.76
CA ALA A 36 11.93 22.96 -35.70
C ALA A 36 12.48 21.73 -34.97
N ALA A 37 13.80 21.68 -34.77
CA ALA A 37 14.45 20.62 -34.00
C ALA A 37 14.10 20.74 -32.51
N LEU A 38 13.78 19.61 -31.89
CA LEU A 38 13.53 19.55 -30.45
C LEU A 38 14.83 19.31 -29.71
N ASP A 39 15.01 19.97 -28.58
CA ASP A 39 16.17 19.78 -27.70
C ASP A 39 15.88 18.62 -26.73
N VAL A 40 16.28 17.42 -27.17
CA VAL A 40 16.06 16.17 -26.41
C VAL A 40 17.34 15.33 -26.42
N PRO A 41 17.51 14.40 -25.46
CA PRO A 41 18.64 13.48 -25.46
C PRO A 41 18.71 12.65 -26.75
N LEU A 42 19.91 12.45 -27.26
CA LEU A 42 20.14 11.61 -28.44
C LEU A 42 20.10 10.11 -28.13
N THR A 43 20.02 9.75 -26.85
CA THR A 43 20.04 8.38 -26.35
C THR A 43 18.63 7.76 -26.22
N LEU A 44 17.59 8.46 -26.72
CA LEU A 44 16.21 7.97 -26.67
C LEU A 44 16.02 6.76 -27.59
N VAL A 45 15.40 5.71 -27.06
CA VAL A 45 14.99 4.52 -27.80
C VAL A 45 13.48 4.31 -27.67
N PRO A 46 12.82 3.74 -28.70
CA PRO A 46 11.38 3.40 -28.58
C PRO A 46 11.15 2.49 -27.38
N ALA A 47 10.15 2.81 -26.58
CA ALA A 47 9.80 2.06 -25.38
C ALA A 47 8.31 2.14 -25.11
N GLU A 48 7.81 1.24 -24.27
CA GLU A 48 6.46 1.30 -23.72
C GLU A 48 6.53 1.81 -22.29
N LEU A 49 5.58 2.66 -21.91
CA LEU A 49 5.48 3.07 -20.50
C LEU A 49 5.19 1.84 -19.65
N PRO A 50 5.86 1.69 -18.49
CA PRO A 50 5.49 0.65 -17.55
C PRO A 50 4.03 0.88 -17.12
N PRO A 51 3.25 -0.19 -16.85
CA PRO A 51 1.90 -0.04 -16.34
C PRO A 51 1.95 0.79 -15.05
N PRO A 52 0.93 1.66 -14.82
CA PRO A 52 0.87 2.39 -13.56
C PRO A 52 0.88 1.40 -12.40
N ALA A 53 1.64 1.70 -11.34
CA ALA A 53 1.65 0.89 -10.14
C ALA A 53 0.21 0.75 -9.62
N GLU A 54 -0.20 -0.48 -9.25
CA GLU A 54 -1.49 -0.66 -8.61
C GLU A 54 -1.52 0.17 -7.33
N PRO A 55 -2.62 0.95 -7.10
CA PRO A 55 -2.72 1.70 -5.86
C PRO A 55 -2.69 0.72 -4.68
N GLU A 56 -1.94 1.06 -3.64
CA GLU A 56 -1.95 0.29 -2.40
C GLU A 56 -3.38 0.24 -1.85
N PRO A 57 -3.83 -0.93 -1.31
CA PRO A 57 -5.16 -0.99 -0.72
C PRO A 57 -5.28 0.01 0.42
N TYR A 58 -6.40 0.74 0.44
CA TYR A 58 -6.69 1.66 1.54
C TYR A 58 -6.87 0.87 2.83
N VAL A 59 -6.12 1.23 3.86
CA VAL A 59 -6.25 0.64 5.20
C VAL A 59 -7.12 1.56 6.06
N PRO A 60 -8.33 1.13 6.45
CA PRO A 60 -9.15 1.90 7.36
C PRO A 60 -8.43 2.10 8.70
N GLN A 61 -8.41 3.32 9.20
CA GLN A 61 -7.72 3.65 10.44
C GLN A 61 -8.61 3.49 11.68
N ILE A 62 -9.92 3.42 11.48
CA ILE A 62 -10.92 3.27 12.55
C ILE A 62 -11.97 2.28 12.08
N VAL A 63 -12.28 1.30 12.91
CA VAL A 63 -13.39 0.36 12.72
C VAL A 63 -14.17 0.27 14.01
N SER A 64 -15.46 -0.12 13.93
CA SER A 64 -16.30 -0.25 15.12
C SER A 64 -15.83 -1.40 16.02
N ARG A 65 -16.25 -1.39 17.26
CA ARG A 65 -15.99 -2.47 18.21
C ARG A 65 -16.43 -3.83 17.66
N PHE A 66 -17.64 -3.89 17.12
CA PHE A 66 -18.15 -5.12 16.53
C PHE A 66 -17.29 -5.58 15.35
N GLN A 67 -17.02 -4.68 14.41
CA GLN A 67 -16.21 -4.99 13.23
C GLN A 67 -14.82 -5.52 13.61
N GLY A 68 -14.15 -4.87 14.55
CA GLY A 68 -12.82 -5.27 15.00
C GLY A 68 -12.82 -6.63 15.68
N ARG A 69 -13.76 -6.88 16.58
CA ARG A 69 -13.89 -8.16 17.28
C ARG A 69 -14.27 -9.28 16.33
N GLU A 70 -15.21 -9.05 15.44
CA GLU A 70 -15.64 -10.05 14.46
C GLU A 70 -14.50 -10.41 13.49
N ALA A 71 -13.73 -9.44 13.03
CA ALA A 71 -12.55 -9.71 12.22
C ALA A 71 -11.53 -10.59 12.95
N MET A 72 -11.34 -10.37 14.24
CA MET A 72 -10.47 -11.21 15.07
C MET A 72 -11.02 -12.62 15.22
N HIS A 73 -12.34 -12.79 15.33
CA HIS A 73 -12.97 -14.12 15.37
C HIS A 73 -12.83 -14.87 14.05
N GLN A 74 -12.79 -14.16 12.94
CA GLN A 74 -12.63 -14.74 11.60
C GLN A 74 -11.17 -15.00 11.22
N THR A 75 -10.22 -14.50 12.01
CA THR A 75 -8.78 -14.65 11.76
C THR A 75 -8.23 -15.72 12.67
N LEU A 76 -7.61 -16.74 12.09
CA LEU A 76 -6.97 -17.81 12.86
C LEU A 76 -5.61 -17.37 13.39
N HIS A 77 -5.29 -17.78 14.62
CA HIS A 77 -3.99 -17.57 15.25
C HIS A 77 -3.65 -18.76 16.12
N GLY A 78 -2.65 -19.55 15.73
CA GLY A 78 -2.34 -20.79 16.42
C GLY A 78 -3.49 -21.78 16.35
N ASP A 79 -3.87 -22.36 17.50
CA ASP A 79 -4.94 -23.35 17.60
C ASP A 79 -6.34 -22.72 17.78
N GLY A 80 -6.43 -21.40 17.81
CA GLY A 80 -7.68 -20.69 18.02
C GLY A 80 -7.81 -19.48 17.11
N THR A 81 -8.63 -18.52 17.53
CA THR A 81 -8.81 -17.27 16.80
C THR A 81 -7.88 -16.19 17.33
N LEU A 82 -7.66 -15.17 16.54
CA LEU A 82 -6.92 -13.98 16.96
C LEU A 82 -7.59 -13.31 18.17
N PHE A 83 -8.93 -13.35 18.25
CA PHE A 83 -9.68 -12.83 19.40
C PHE A 83 -9.30 -13.56 20.68
N ASP A 84 -9.27 -14.88 20.65
CA ASP A 84 -8.88 -15.69 21.82
C ASP A 84 -7.44 -15.40 22.23
N ALA A 85 -6.53 -15.24 21.27
CA ALA A 85 -5.15 -14.90 21.54
C ALA A 85 -5.02 -13.51 22.17
N ALA A 86 -5.77 -12.51 21.69
CA ALA A 86 -5.78 -11.17 22.27
C ALA A 86 -6.32 -11.17 23.70
N GLU A 87 -7.41 -11.90 23.97
CA GLU A 87 -7.96 -12.07 25.33
C GLU A 87 -6.92 -12.70 26.26
N ALA A 88 -6.18 -13.69 25.79
CA ALA A 88 -5.13 -14.34 26.57
C ALA A 88 -3.98 -13.38 26.93
N VAL A 89 -3.57 -12.51 25.99
CA VAL A 89 -2.58 -11.46 26.25
C VAL A 89 -3.07 -10.50 27.34
N LEU A 90 -4.31 -10.06 27.23
CA LEU A 90 -4.89 -9.12 28.19
C LEU A 90 -5.08 -9.73 29.58
N ALA A 91 -5.18 -11.05 29.67
CA ALA A 91 -5.29 -11.78 30.94
C ALA A 91 -3.93 -11.98 31.63
N GLN A 92 -2.82 -11.75 30.95
CA GLN A 92 -1.49 -11.91 31.52
C GLN A 92 -1.23 -10.85 32.62
N SER A 93 -0.49 -11.25 33.66
CA SER A 93 -0.17 -10.37 34.78
C SER A 93 0.73 -9.19 34.38
N GLU A 94 1.55 -9.35 33.33
CA GLU A 94 2.42 -8.31 32.81
C GLU A 94 1.65 -7.24 32.00
N THR A 95 0.45 -7.55 31.54
CA THR A 95 -0.36 -6.61 30.79
C THR A 95 -0.91 -5.52 31.72
N PRO A 96 -0.70 -4.24 31.41
CA PRO A 96 -1.27 -3.15 32.23
C PRO A 96 -2.79 -3.28 32.34
N ALA A 97 -3.29 -3.12 33.58
CA ALA A 97 -4.74 -3.19 33.85
C ALA A 97 -5.55 -2.17 33.04
N MET A 98 -4.93 -1.04 32.68
CA MET A 98 -5.53 -0.03 31.83
C MET A 98 -5.91 -0.59 30.45
N TYR A 99 -5.09 -1.48 29.89
CA TYR A 99 -5.39 -2.08 28.57
C TYR A 99 -6.58 -3.03 28.65
N ARG A 100 -6.73 -3.77 29.75
CA ARG A 100 -7.94 -4.60 29.96
C ARG A 100 -9.19 -3.76 30.03
N ARG A 101 -9.15 -2.66 30.79
CA ARG A 101 -10.30 -1.73 30.88
C ARG A 101 -10.60 -1.09 29.54
N ALA A 102 -9.57 -0.67 28.82
CA ALA A 102 -9.74 -0.10 27.48
C ALA A 102 -10.38 -1.11 26.51
N TRP A 103 -9.97 -2.36 26.57
CA TRP A 103 -10.53 -3.43 25.76
C TRP A 103 -12.03 -3.65 26.02
N GLU A 104 -12.43 -3.58 27.28
CA GLU A 104 -13.82 -3.76 27.68
C GLU A 104 -14.70 -2.56 27.32
N ASP A 105 -14.17 -1.34 27.41
CA ASP A 105 -14.92 -0.10 27.28
C ASP A 105 -14.84 0.54 25.90
N LEU A 106 -13.89 0.13 25.05
CA LEU A 106 -13.70 0.78 23.74
C LEU A 106 -14.98 0.68 22.89
N GLN A 107 -15.22 1.71 22.10
CA GLN A 107 -16.34 1.75 21.14
C GLN A 107 -15.85 1.53 19.71
N GLU A 108 -14.57 1.74 19.48
CA GLU A 108 -13.91 1.58 18.19
C GLU A 108 -12.49 1.07 18.35
N PHE A 109 -11.99 0.38 17.34
CA PHE A 109 -10.57 0.05 17.24
C PHE A 109 -9.89 1.06 16.32
N ARG A 110 -8.74 1.55 16.76
CA ARG A 110 -7.91 2.50 16.01
C ARG A 110 -6.60 1.83 15.62
N ARG A 111 -6.19 2.05 14.39
CA ARG A 111 -4.92 1.49 13.88
C ARG A 111 -3.70 2.00 14.66
N ASP A 112 -3.78 3.21 15.22
CA ASP A 112 -2.75 3.85 16.02
C ASP A 112 -2.84 3.56 17.53
N SER A 113 -3.70 2.64 17.94
CA SER A 113 -3.88 2.30 19.35
C SER A 113 -2.62 1.67 19.96
N GLU A 114 -2.17 2.22 21.08
CA GLU A 114 -1.05 1.64 21.83
C GLU A 114 -1.39 0.25 22.39
N MET A 115 -2.63 0.03 22.81
CA MET A 115 -3.11 -1.26 23.27
C MET A 115 -3.01 -2.32 22.16
N LEU A 116 -3.47 -2.00 20.96
CA LEU A 116 -3.36 -2.92 19.82
C LEU A 116 -1.90 -3.19 19.44
N ALA A 117 -1.05 -2.16 19.48
CA ALA A 117 0.37 -2.33 19.22
C ALA A 117 1.03 -3.27 20.27
N ALA A 118 0.65 -3.14 21.52
CA ALA A 118 1.15 -4.03 22.58
C ALA A 118 0.70 -5.49 22.36
N ILE A 119 -0.56 -5.71 22.04
CA ILE A 119 -1.09 -7.05 21.73
C ILE A 119 -0.36 -7.63 20.51
N ALA A 120 -0.19 -6.84 19.46
CA ALA A 120 0.49 -7.24 18.24
C ALA A 120 1.94 -7.66 18.50
N THR A 121 2.65 -6.93 19.36
CA THR A 121 4.02 -7.27 19.74
C THR A 121 4.10 -8.61 20.43
N VAL A 122 3.21 -8.89 21.39
CA VAL A 122 3.17 -10.16 22.12
C VAL A 122 2.82 -11.33 21.20
N LEU A 123 1.92 -11.11 20.25
CA LEU A 123 1.45 -12.14 19.31
C LEU A 123 2.33 -12.23 18.05
N ASP A 124 3.38 -11.41 17.96
CA ASP A 124 4.28 -11.35 16.81
C ASP A 124 3.56 -11.07 15.48
N LEU A 125 2.62 -10.13 15.51
CA LEU A 125 1.88 -9.71 14.33
C LEU A 125 2.65 -8.59 13.60
N SER A 126 2.79 -8.75 12.29
CA SER A 126 3.39 -7.70 11.45
C SER A 126 2.39 -6.57 11.17
N ASP A 127 2.91 -5.43 10.76
CA ASP A 127 2.06 -4.30 10.32
C ASP A 127 1.13 -4.70 9.18
N THR A 128 1.63 -5.51 8.24
CA THR A 128 0.82 -6.04 7.12
C THR A 128 -0.35 -6.89 7.62
N GLN A 129 -0.14 -7.72 8.64
CA GLN A 129 -1.20 -8.55 9.23
C GLN A 129 -2.25 -7.69 9.93
N ILE A 130 -1.83 -6.65 10.63
CA ILE A 130 -2.76 -5.71 11.29
C ILE A 130 -3.53 -4.91 10.24
N ASP A 131 -2.89 -4.45 9.20
CA ASP A 131 -3.56 -3.76 8.09
C ASP A 131 -4.62 -4.65 7.44
N ALA A 132 -4.30 -5.92 7.19
CA ALA A 132 -5.25 -6.89 6.66
C ALA A 132 -6.44 -7.09 7.60
N LEU A 133 -6.21 -7.09 8.91
CA LEU A 133 -7.28 -7.19 9.91
C LEU A 133 -8.24 -6.00 9.84
N PHE A 134 -7.72 -4.77 9.72
CA PHE A 134 -8.55 -3.57 9.58
C PHE A 134 -9.32 -3.54 8.26
N ILE A 135 -8.72 -4.01 7.17
CA ILE A 135 -9.41 -4.13 5.89
C ILE A 135 -10.56 -5.13 5.99
N LEU A 136 -10.33 -6.29 6.58
CA LEU A 136 -11.37 -7.30 6.82
C LEU A 136 -12.48 -6.72 7.71
N ALA A 137 -12.11 -6.07 8.81
CA ALA A 137 -13.07 -5.48 9.74
C ALA A 137 -14.00 -4.48 9.04
N ALA A 138 -13.45 -3.59 8.24
CA ALA A 138 -14.24 -2.59 7.51
C ALA A 138 -15.20 -3.20 6.49
N SER A 139 -14.94 -4.41 6.03
CA SER A 139 -15.82 -5.14 5.10
C SER A 139 -17.03 -5.78 5.80
N ILE A 140 -17.00 -5.91 7.12
CA ILE A 140 -18.03 -6.55 7.90
C ILE A 140 -19.21 -5.59 8.06
N LYS A 141 -20.38 -6.06 7.70
CA LYS A 141 -21.65 -5.31 7.83
C LYS A 141 -22.57 -6.09 8.75
N ALA A 142 -23.08 -5.40 9.74
CA ALA A 142 -24.04 -5.96 10.67
C ALA A 142 -25.32 -5.09 10.72
#